data_eedf536a49905ff876eb159abb7a746d
#
_entry.id   eedf536a49905ff876eb159abb7a746d
#
_cell.length_a   1.000
_cell.length_b   1.000
_cell.length_c   1.000
_cell.angle_alpha   90.00
_cell.angle_beta   90.00
_cell.angle_gamma   90.00
#
_symmetry.space_group_name_H-M   'P 1'
#
loop_
_entity.id
_entity.type
_entity.pdbx_description
1 polymer ?
#
loop_
_entity_poly.entity_id
_entity_poly.type
_entity_poly.pdbx_seq_one_letter_code
_entity_poly.pdbx_strand_id
1 'polypeptide(L)'
;MIRSFILAILCTMILNGEEYAPNWNSLDLRETPEWFKDAKFGIFIHWGLYSVPAWGPKGSYAEWYLSGLNNGDTARLRYHHDNYGKDFPYWKFIDLFRAENYDPDKWASIFKKSGAKYVVLTSKHHDGFCLWPSKESKGYNSVSGAAGRDLLGELNGSLKKVGLKSGLYYSLYEWEHPDYPKNISDYVNKYMLPQFKDVVQRYKPDIIFSDGEWDRDSQEWKSEQFLAWLYNESNAPKDVVVNDRWGGETRFKHGGYFSTEYDPSSEQINEEFINRGWEECRGMGKSFGFNRNEEPEDYSTSEELIRMLVDIVSRGGNLLLNIGPRSDGTIPEIMINRLNDIGLWLEKNGEAIFGTTISPMASSEKVRFTLSKNRRYLFAFVNQISKEKLVLKGISGSGNEQIIHLGKSRKLNWRNVRGDLVIDIPKKVYPVLGNDPVHVFKIPVLPYLSEPSVEIVLDSSYADVTIVSEDRFSKLEYAFGNNTDQIKKYTRYDGPFRVHEPGILNFRATKQERLPSRTVSVPIEILNDQNGLFKKTYSGEWENCDEMIMGELVEESTSIDFSIDEFRKNNFGHSFSGYLQIDKDGTYEFQTSSDDGSR
;
A
#
# COMPACT_ATOMS: atom_id res chain seq x y z
N MET A 1 41.92 33.18 -36.72
CA MET A 1 40.49 32.85 -36.64
C MET A 1 40.36 31.35 -36.70
N ILE A 2 40.30 30.69 -35.56
CA ILE A 2 40.10 29.23 -35.45
C ILE A 2 38.65 29.06 -34.95
N ARG A 3 37.78 28.52 -35.78
CA ARG A 3 36.40 28.16 -35.41
C ARG A 3 36.41 26.78 -34.75
N SER A 4 36.16 26.75 -33.47
CA SER A 4 35.88 25.50 -32.73
C SER A 4 34.47 25.00 -33.07
N PHE A 5 34.40 23.84 -33.69
CA PHE A 5 33.16 23.08 -33.83
C PHE A 5 32.91 22.32 -32.52
N ILE A 6 31.85 22.67 -31.81
CA ILE A 6 31.33 21.88 -30.71
C ILE A 6 30.42 20.81 -31.33
N LEU A 7 30.87 19.56 -31.31
CA LEU A 7 30.09 18.39 -31.70
C LEU A 7 29.23 18.02 -30.49
N ALA A 8 27.95 18.38 -30.53
CA ALA A 8 26.98 17.91 -29.56
C ALA A 8 26.65 16.43 -29.86
N ILE A 9 27.23 15.53 -29.12
CA ILE A 9 26.82 14.12 -29.13
C ILE A 9 25.48 14.05 -28.39
N LEU A 10 24.39 13.95 -29.14
CA LEU A 10 23.07 13.59 -28.64
C LEU A 10 23.15 12.09 -28.25
N CYS A 11 23.42 11.83 -26.98
CA CYS A 11 23.25 10.49 -26.43
C CYS A 11 21.74 10.25 -26.34
N THR A 12 21.16 9.62 -27.36
CA THR A 12 19.85 8.99 -27.24
C THR A 12 19.99 7.82 -26.25
N MET A 13 19.72 8.08 -24.98
CA MET A 13 19.41 6.99 -24.05
C MET A 13 18.16 6.29 -24.60
N ILE A 14 18.37 5.15 -25.25
CA ILE A 14 17.34 4.15 -25.40
C ILE A 14 17.07 3.72 -23.96
N LEU A 15 15.96 4.17 -23.40
CA LEU A 15 15.39 3.60 -22.17
C LEU A 15 15.01 2.15 -22.51
N ASN A 16 15.99 1.24 -22.44
CA ASN A 16 15.71 -0.15 -22.18
C ASN A 16 15.05 -0.16 -20.80
N GLY A 17 13.77 -0.54 -20.73
CA GLY A 17 13.09 -0.70 -19.46
C GLY A 17 13.96 -1.60 -18.57
N GLU A 18 14.23 -1.19 -17.34
CA GLU A 18 14.98 -1.98 -16.39
C GLU A 18 14.35 -3.36 -16.29
N GLU A 19 15.14 -4.40 -16.54
CA GLU A 19 14.69 -5.78 -16.41
C GLU A 19 14.79 -6.15 -14.92
N TYR A 20 13.69 -6.55 -14.31
CA TYR A 20 13.65 -6.94 -12.91
C TYR A 20 14.20 -8.36 -12.72
N ALA A 21 15.24 -8.51 -11.92
CA ALA A 21 15.75 -9.81 -11.51
C ALA A 21 14.79 -10.49 -10.51
N PRO A 22 14.72 -11.85 -10.47
CA PRO A 22 13.80 -12.58 -9.59
C PRO A 22 14.34 -12.67 -8.15
N ASN A 23 14.52 -11.53 -7.52
CA ASN A 23 14.89 -11.37 -6.12
C ASN A 23 14.32 -10.06 -5.57
N TRP A 24 14.11 -9.99 -4.25
CA TRP A 24 13.50 -8.84 -3.61
C TRP A 24 14.31 -7.55 -3.77
N ASN A 25 15.64 -7.60 -3.77
CA ASN A 25 16.48 -6.41 -3.95
C ASN A 25 16.20 -5.68 -5.26
N SER A 26 15.88 -6.43 -6.33
CA SER A 26 15.49 -5.85 -7.63
C SER A 26 14.02 -5.50 -7.69
N LEU A 27 13.13 -6.38 -7.21
CA LEU A 27 11.68 -6.20 -7.32
C LEU A 27 11.17 -5.03 -6.47
N ASP A 28 11.75 -4.80 -5.30
CA ASP A 28 11.35 -3.73 -4.38
C ASP A 28 11.77 -2.34 -4.86
N LEU A 29 12.67 -2.23 -5.84
CA LEU A 29 12.98 -0.95 -6.50
C LEU A 29 11.79 -0.43 -7.34
N ARG A 30 10.82 -1.30 -7.64
CA ARG A 30 9.66 -0.90 -8.43
C ARG A 30 8.69 -0.08 -7.59
N GLU A 31 8.57 1.18 -7.93
CA GLU A 31 7.64 2.09 -7.26
C GLU A 31 6.18 1.72 -7.52
N THR A 32 5.34 1.90 -6.52
CA THR A 32 3.89 1.79 -6.68
C THR A 32 3.39 2.91 -7.60
N PRO A 33 2.72 2.59 -8.72
CA PRO A 33 2.24 3.57 -9.68
C PRO A 33 1.33 4.63 -9.07
N GLU A 34 1.53 5.88 -9.50
CA GLU A 34 0.78 7.04 -9.01
C GLU A 34 -0.74 6.91 -9.17
N TRP A 35 -1.20 6.26 -10.26
CA TRP A 35 -2.64 6.06 -10.46
C TRP A 35 -3.29 5.30 -9.30
N PHE A 36 -2.57 4.33 -8.70
CA PHE A 36 -3.07 3.56 -7.56
C PHE A 36 -3.10 4.41 -6.28
N LYS A 37 -2.02 5.17 -6.03
CA LYS A 37 -1.96 6.12 -4.90
C LYS A 37 -3.05 7.19 -4.98
N ASP A 38 -3.48 7.56 -6.20
CA ASP A 38 -4.52 8.54 -6.46
C ASP A 38 -5.94 7.97 -6.41
N ALA A 39 -6.08 6.68 -6.63
CA ALA A 39 -7.37 6.00 -6.76
C ALA A 39 -8.21 6.01 -5.48
N LYS A 40 -7.60 5.87 -4.32
CA LYS A 40 -8.18 5.98 -2.97
C LYS A 40 -9.36 5.07 -2.62
N PHE A 41 -10.15 4.61 -3.60
CA PHE A 41 -11.34 3.80 -3.37
C PHE A 41 -11.51 2.75 -4.46
N GLY A 42 -11.56 1.49 -4.05
CA GLY A 42 -11.82 0.30 -4.87
C GLY A 42 -12.93 -0.57 -4.30
N ILE A 43 -13.44 -1.47 -5.13
CA ILE A 43 -14.42 -2.50 -4.75
C ILE A 43 -13.74 -3.86 -4.78
N PHE A 44 -13.84 -4.60 -3.69
CA PHE A 44 -13.49 -6.01 -3.62
C PHE A 44 -14.74 -6.86 -3.80
N ILE A 45 -14.63 -8.01 -4.46
CA ILE A 45 -15.77 -8.90 -4.68
C ILE A 45 -15.37 -10.32 -4.27
N HIS A 46 -15.96 -10.83 -3.20
CA HIS A 46 -15.85 -12.24 -2.83
C HIS A 46 -17.05 -13.02 -3.37
N TRP A 47 -16.81 -13.77 -4.42
CA TRP A 47 -17.85 -14.54 -5.12
C TRP A 47 -17.30 -15.86 -5.64
N GLY A 48 -18.00 -16.97 -5.38
CA GLY A 48 -17.58 -18.31 -5.74
C GLY A 48 -18.57 -19.37 -5.23
N LEU A 49 -18.14 -20.64 -5.17
CA LEU A 49 -19.02 -21.73 -4.74
C LEU A 49 -19.57 -21.55 -3.32
N TYR A 50 -18.80 -20.93 -2.43
CA TYR A 50 -19.23 -20.59 -1.06
C TYR A 50 -20.45 -19.67 -1.02
N SER A 51 -20.77 -18.98 -2.12
CA SER A 51 -22.00 -18.19 -2.23
C SER A 51 -23.26 -19.05 -2.40
N VAL A 52 -23.13 -20.36 -2.66
CA VAL A 52 -24.26 -21.29 -2.72
C VAL A 52 -24.80 -21.58 -1.32
N PRO A 53 -24.02 -22.15 -0.38
CA PRO A 53 -24.45 -22.25 1.00
C PRO A 53 -24.61 -20.86 1.63
N ALA A 54 -23.74 -19.92 1.28
CA ALA A 54 -23.75 -18.54 1.77
C ALA A 54 -23.96 -18.49 3.30
N TRP A 55 -23.21 -19.29 4.03
CA TRP A 55 -23.46 -19.52 5.45
C TRP A 55 -22.17 -19.62 6.28
N GLY A 56 -22.14 -18.89 7.33
CA GLY A 56 -21.22 -19.02 8.45
C GLY A 56 -21.91 -18.64 9.74
N PRO A 57 -21.44 -19.08 10.91
CA PRO A 57 -21.89 -18.50 12.17
C PRO A 57 -21.85 -16.98 12.13
N LYS A 58 -22.75 -16.31 12.84
CA LYS A 58 -22.78 -14.84 12.86
C LYS A 58 -21.43 -14.27 13.31
N GLY A 59 -20.88 -13.33 12.58
CA GLY A 59 -19.57 -12.76 12.84
C GLY A 59 -18.38 -13.56 12.31
N SER A 60 -18.61 -14.62 11.52
CA SER A 60 -17.57 -15.42 10.86
C SER A 60 -17.69 -15.38 9.34
N TYR A 61 -16.63 -15.75 8.64
CA TYR A 61 -16.48 -15.69 7.20
C TYR A 61 -17.25 -16.84 6.50
N ALA A 62 -18.23 -16.49 5.66
CA ALA A 62 -18.99 -17.46 4.87
C ALA A 62 -18.14 -18.09 3.76
N GLU A 63 -17.17 -17.36 3.20
CA GLU A 63 -16.24 -17.85 2.17
C GLU A 63 -15.29 -18.94 2.72
N TRP A 64 -15.14 -19.06 4.03
CA TRP A 64 -14.41 -20.14 4.70
C TRP A 64 -15.28 -21.39 4.99
N TYR A 65 -16.38 -21.55 4.24
CA TYR A 65 -17.32 -22.66 4.46
C TYR A 65 -16.65 -24.04 4.37
N LEU A 66 -15.89 -24.28 3.27
CA LEU A 66 -15.18 -25.54 3.05
C LEU A 66 -14.15 -25.81 4.17
N SER A 67 -13.35 -24.80 4.51
CA SER A 67 -12.38 -24.91 5.62
C SER A 67 -13.07 -25.30 6.92
N GLY A 68 -14.21 -24.71 7.23
CA GLY A 68 -14.98 -25.08 8.42
C GLY A 68 -15.49 -26.53 8.38
N LEU A 69 -15.93 -27.04 7.22
CA LEU A 69 -16.31 -28.44 7.08
C LEU A 69 -15.11 -29.37 7.32
N ASN A 70 -13.97 -29.06 6.73
CA ASN A 70 -12.73 -29.86 6.83
C ASN A 70 -12.16 -29.86 8.27
N ASN A 71 -12.33 -28.77 9.00
CA ASN A 71 -11.85 -28.63 10.39
C ASN A 71 -12.89 -29.03 11.45
N GLY A 72 -14.04 -29.58 11.05
CA GLY A 72 -15.03 -30.10 11.97
C GLY A 72 -15.85 -29.04 12.73
N ASP A 73 -16.03 -27.83 12.13
CA ASP A 73 -16.92 -26.81 12.69
C ASP A 73 -18.35 -27.36 12.80
N THR A 74 -18.79 -27.61 14.01
CA THR A 74 -20.05 -28.29 14.30
C THR A 74 -21.26 -27.51 13.79
N ALA A 75 -21.21 -26.19 13.78
CA ALA A 75 -22.32 -25.36 13.29
C ALA A 75 -22.42 -25.44 11.76
N ARG A 76 -21.28 -25.34 11.03
CA ARG A 76 -21.24 -25.52 9.58
C ARG A 76 -21.61 -26.93 9.16
N LEU A 77 -21.10 -27.96 9.86
CA LEU A 77 -21.46 -29.36 9.60
C LEU A 77 -22.96 -29.61 9.78
N ARG A 78 -23.56 -29.11 10.86
CA ARG A 78 -25.01 -29.23 11.07
C ARG A 78 -25.78 -28.57 9.95
N TYR A 79 -25.48 -27.30 9.62
CA TYR A 79 -26.13 -26.59 8.53
C TYR A 79 -25.98 -27.34 7.20
N HIS A 80 -24.80 -27.87 6.91
CA HIS A 80 -24.52 -28.64 5.70
C HIS A 80 -25.36 -29.91 5.63
N HIS A 81 -25.38 -30.70 6.71
CA HIS A 81 -26.18 -31.93 6.79
C HIS A 81 -27.68 -31.65 6.64
N ASP A 82 -28.18 -30.63 7.30
CA ASP A 82 -29.62 -30.29 7.30
C ASP A 82 -30.11 -29.79 5.93
N ASN A 83 -29.27 -29.10 5.17
CA ASN A 83 -29.66 -28.46 3.90
C ASN A 83 -29.24 -29.26 2.66
N TYR A 84 -28.15 -30.01 2.70
CA TYR A 84 -27.58 -30.70 1.53
C TYR A 84 -27.43 -32.21 1.74
N GLY A 85 -27.46 -32.69 2.96
CA GLY A 85 -27.22 -34.08 3.32
C GLY A 85 -25.77 -34.34 3.74
N LYS A 86 -25.60 -35.38 4.58
CA LYS A 86 -24.32 -35.71 5.20
C LYS A 86 -23.20 -36.03 4.19
N ASP A 87 -23.58 -36.69 3.07
CA ASP A 87 -22.64 -37.20 2.08
C ASP A 87 -22.53 -36.27 0.84
N PHE A 88 -23.11 -35.06 0.91
CA PHE A 88 -23.00 -34.09 -0.19
C PHE A 88 -21.62 -33.42 -0.16
N PRO A 89 -20.75 -33.66 -1.16
CA PRO A 89 -19.41 -33.08 -1.13
C PRO A 89 -19.44 -31.62 -1.62
N TYR A 90 -18.57 -30.78 -1.07
CA TYR A 90 -18.50 -29.34 -1.40
C TYR A 90 -18.36 -29.07 -2.90
N TRP A 91 -17.55 -29.84 -3.61
CA TRP A 91 -17.32 -29.64 -5.06
C TRP A 91 -18.60 -29.73 -5.89
N LYS A 92 -19.66 -30.41 -5.42
CA LYS A 92 -20.97 -30.46 -6.08
C LYS A 92 -21.73 -29.15 -6.08
N PHE A 93 -21.31 -28.17 -5.30
CA PHE A 93 -21.87 -26.82 -5.41
C PHE A 93 -21.66 -26.20 -6.80
N ILE A 94 -20.75 -26.72 -7.60
CA ILE A 94 -20.56 -26.33 -9.01
C ILE A 94 -21.87 -26.52 -9.83
N ASP A 95 -22.69 -27.51 -9.51
CA ASP A 95 -23.97 -27.79 -10.20
C ASP A 95 -25.08 -26.81 -9.75
N LEU A 96 -24.86 -26.11 -8.63
CA LEU A 96 -25.82 -25.18 -8.04
C LEU A 96 -25.41 -23.71 -8.21
N PHE A 97 -24.16 -23.45 -8.55
CA PHE A 97 -23.63 -22.11 -8.82
C PHE A 97 -23.94 -21.72 -10.26
N ARG A 98 -25.07 -21.07 -10.50
CA ARG A 98 -25.61 -20.82 -11.85
C ARG A 98 -25.36 -19.41 -12.37
N ALA A 99 -25.22 -18.41 -11.49
CA ALA A 99 -25.03 -17.02 -11.87
C ALA A 99 -26.09 -16.51 -12.88
N GLU A 100 -27.32 -17.02 -12.84
CA GLU A 100 -28.36 -16.78 -13.83
C GLU A 100 -28.83 -15.31 -13.90
N ASN A 101 -28.64 -14.55 -12.81
CA ASN A 101 -28.98 -13.14 -12.72
C ASN A 101 -27.74 -12.24 -12.81
N TYR A 102 -26.57 -12.82 -13.13
CA TYR A 102 -25.33 -12.05 -13.27
C TYR A 102 -25.35 -11.17 -14.52
N ASP A 103 -25.27 -9.88 -14.30
CA ASP A 103 -25.17 -8.85 -15.32
C ASP A 103 -23.93 -7.99 -15.07
N PRO A 104 -22.82 -8.26 -15.80
CA PRO A 104 -21.55 -7.56 -15.58
C PRO A 104 -21.61 -6.07 -15.93
N ASP A 105 -22.44 -5.66 -16.91
CA ASP A 105 -22.60 -4.24 -17.27
C ASP A 105 -23.37 -3.49 -16.15
N LYS A 106 -24.36 -4.13 -15.53
CA LYS A 106 -25.05 -3.59 -14.37
C LYS A 106 -24.12 -3.48 -13.16
N TRP A 107 -23.29 -4.49 -12.89
CA TRP A 107 -22.30 -4.45 -11.83
C TRP A 107 -21.31 -3.29 -12.05
N ALA A 108 -20.72 -3.20 -13.24
CA ALA A 108 -19.79 -2.13 -13.59
C ALA A 108 -20.42 -0.74 -13.44
N SER A 109 -21.70 -0.59 -13.80
CA SER A 109 -22.45 0.67 -13.62
C SER A 109 -22.62 1.04 -12.14
N ILE A 110 -22.94 0.05 -11.27
CA ILE A 110 -23.06 0.26 -9.82
C ILE A 110 -21.71 0.72 -9.25
N PHE A 111 -20.63 0.02 -9.59
CA PHE A 111 -19.29 0.36 -9.10
C PHE A 111 -18.81 1.73 -9.59
N LYS A 112 -19.07 2.07 -10.86
CA LYS A 112 -18.76 3.40 -11.38
C LYS A 112 -19.52 4.50 -10.64
N LYS A 113 -20.81 4.29 -10.37
CA LYS A 113 -21.66 5.23 -9.64
C LYS A 113 -21.25 5.39 -8.18
N SER A 114 -20.72 4.34 -7.57
CA SER A 114 -20.16 4.45 -6.19
C SER A 114 -18.94 5.34 -6.08
N GLY A 115 -18.34 5.74 -7.21
CA GLY A 115 -17.12 6.55 -7.26
C GLY A 115 -15.83 5.74 -7.22
N ALA A 116 -15.90 4.41 -7.16
CA ALA A 116 -14.72 3.53 -7.20
C ALA A 116 -13.89 3.77 -8.46
N LYS A 117 -12.58 3.52 -8.35
CA LYS A 117 -11.61 3.67 -9.44
C LYS A 117 -11.13 2.33 -9.98
N TYR A 118 -11.22 1.29 -9.19
CA TYR A 118 -10.82 -0.07 -9.52
C TYR A 118 -11.72 -1.09 -8.84
N VAL A 119 -11.70 -2.30 -9.37
CA VAL A 119 -12.47 -3.44 -8.86
C VAL A 119 -11.58 -4.67 -8.86
N VAL A 120 -11.57 -5.44 -7.78
CA VAL A 120 -10.83 -6.70 -7.64
C VAL A 120 -11.84 -7.82 -7.40
N LEU A 121 -11.87 -8.83 -8.28
CA LEU A 121 -12.73 -10.02 -8.14
C LEU A 121 -11.90 -11.21 -7.69
N THR A 122 -12.41 -12.03 -6.76
CA THR A 122 -11.84 -13.34 -6.42
C THR A 122 -11.89 -14.25 -7.65
N SER A 123 -10.83 -14.25 -8.47
CA SER A 123 -10.76 -15.12 -9.63
C SER A 123 -10.72 -16.60 -9.22
N LYS A 124 -9.97 -16.90 -8.16
CA LYS A 124 -9.91 -18.19 -7.47
C LYS A 124 -9.67 -17.95 -5.98
N HIS A 125 -10.58 -18.39 -5.12
CA HIS A 125 -10.41 -18.39 -3.68
C HIS A 125 -9.74 -19.69 -3.19
N HIS A 126 -9.56 -19.88 -1.90
CA HIS A 126 -8.90 -21.04 -1.28
C HIS A 126 -9.60 -22.38 -1.55
N ASP A 127 -10.84 -22.38 -2.00
CA ASP A 127 -11.58 -23.58 -2.42
C ASP A 127 -11.18 -24.09 -3.81
N GLY A 128 -10.31 -23.36 -4.52
CA GLY A 128 -9.77 -23.74 -5.83
C GLY A 128 -10.72 -23.54 -7.01
N PHE A 129 -11.95 -23.09 -6.79
CA PHE A 129 -12.91 -22.87 -7.88
C PHE A 129 -12.55 -21.63 -8.70
N CYS A 130 -12.39 -21.81 -10.02
CA CYS A 130 -12.00 -20.74 -10.92
C CYS A 130 -13.20 -20.06 -11.57
N LEU A 131 -13.26 -18.72 -11.58
CA LEU A 131 -14.30 -17.97 -12.28
C LEU A 131 -13.99 -17.73 -13.77
N TRP A 132 -13.00 -18.45 -14.34
CA TRP A 132 -12.59 -18.40 -15.74
C TRP A 132 -12.26 -19.80 -16.26
N PRO A 133 -12.17 -20.02 -17.61
CA PRO A 133 -11.89 -21.34 -18.20
C PRO A 133 -10.40 -21.76 -18.03
N SER A 134 -9.96 -21.95 -16.77
CA SER A 134 -8.64 -22.49 -16.46
C SER A 134 -8.54 -23.94 -16.91
N LYS A 135 -7.47 -24.27 -17.66
CA LYS A 135 -7.17 -25.64 -18.06
C LYS A 135 -6.69 -26.48 -16.88
N GLU A 136 -5.91 -25.88 -16.00
CA GLU A 136 -5.32 -26.50 -14.83
C GLU A 136 -6.38 -26.96 -13.84
N SER A 137 -7.54 -26.26 -13.77
CA SER A 137 -8.67 -26.62 -12.89
C SER A 137 -9.36 -27.93 -13.27
N LYS A 138 -9.04 -28.53 -14.42
CA LYS A 138 -9.61 -29.82 -14.91
C LYS A 138 -11.14 -29.85 -14.89
N GLY A 139 -11.77 -28.72 -15.18
CA GLY A 139 -13.23 -28.55 -15.18
C GLY A 139 -13.82 -27.97 -13.90
N TYR A 140 -13.02 -27.77 -12.86
CA TYR A 140 -13.48 -27.09 -11.63
C TYR A 140 -13.47 -25.57 -11.82
N ASN A 141 -14.36 -25.10 -12.69
CA ASN A 141 -14.46 -23.69 -13.07
C ASN A 141 -15.88 -23.31 -13.52
N SER A 142 -16.16 -22.03 -13.59
CA SER A 142 -17.50 -21.48 -13.90
C SER A 142 -17.98 -21.80 -15.32
N VAL A 143 -17.07 -22.04 -16.26
CA VAL A 143 -17.43 -22.36 -17.65
C VAL A 143 -17.88 -23.81 -17.79
N SER A 144 -17.20 -24.73 -17.09
CA SER A 144 -17.54 -26.16 -17.08
C SER A 144 -18.68 -26.49 -16.12
N GLY A 145 -18.93 -25.64 -15.12
CA GLY A 145 -20.03 -25.78 -14.16
C GLY A 145 -21.38 -25.27 -14.68
N ALA A 146 -22.37 -25.21 -13.78
CA ALA A 146 -23.72 -24.82 -14.11
C ALA A 146 -23.87 -23.35 -14.58
N ALA A 147 -22.92 -22.49 -14.27
CA ALA A 147 -22.91 -21.11 -14.76
C ALA A 147 -22.66 -21.04 -16.28
N GLY A 148 -21.83 -21.96 -16.83
CA GLY A 148 -21.54 -22.04 -18.26
C GLY A 148 -20.91 -20.78 -18.87
N ARG A 149 -20.27 -19.92 -18.06
CA ARG A 149 -19.83 -18.57 -18.44
C ARG A 149 -18.43 -18.25 -17.89
N ASP A 150 -17.70 -17.43 -18.63
CA ASP A 150 -16.45 -16.79 -18.20
C ASP A 150 -16.76 -15.54 -17.39
N LEU A 151 -17.09 -15.73 -16.12
CA LEU A 151 -17.57 -14.66 -15.24
C LEU A 151 -16.52 -13.57 -15.00
N LEU A 152 -15.25 -13.96 -14.90
CA LEU A 152 -14.14 -13.01 -14.75
C LEU A 152 -13.92 -12.20 -16.03
N GLY A 153 -13.90 -12.86 -17.19
CA GLY A 153 -13.70 -12.19 -18.47
C GLY A 153 -14.80 -11.21 -18.82
N GLU A 154 -16.06 -11.59 -18.55
CA GLU A 154 -17.21 -10.73 -18.76
C GLU A 154 -17.15 -9.47 -17.88
N LEU A 155 -16.81 -9.60 -16.57
CA LEU A 155 -16.65 -8.45 -15.69
C LEU A 155 -15.51 -7.55 -16.16
N ASN A 156 -14.35 -8.13 -16.46
CA ASN A 156 -13.20 -7.38 -16.95
C ASN A 156 -13.54 -6.53 -18.18
N GLY A 157 -14.29 -7.10 -19.12
CA GLY A 157 -14.77 -6.38 -20.31
C GLY A 157 -15.68 -5.21 -19.96
N SER A 158 -16.63 -5.41 -19.04
CA SER A 158 -17.59 -4.39 -18.62
C SER A 158 -16.95 -3.28 -17.80
N LEU A 159 -15.98 -3.59 -16.92
CA LEU A 159 -15.21 -2.57 -16.17
C LEU A 159 -14.43 -1.65 -17.12
N LYS A 160 -13.77 -2.24 -18.13
CA LYS A 160 -13.03 -1.46 -19.15
C LYS A 160 -13.92 -0.52 -19.94
N LYS A 161 -15.14 -0.96 -20.32
CA LYS A 161 -16.12 -0.11 -21.03
C LYS A 161 -16.48 1.17 -20.25
N VAL A 162 -16.56 1.10 -18.91
CA VAL A 162 -16.90 2.25 -18.07
C VAL A 162 -15.65 2.99 -17.52
N GLY A 163 -14.44 2.58 -17.92
CA GLY A 163 -13.20 3.20 -17.51
C GLY A 163 -12.83 2.96 -16.04
N LEU A 164 -13.13 1.77 -15.52
CA LEU A 164 -12.64 1.28 -14.25
C LEU A 164 -11.42 0.37 -14.47
N LYS A 165 -10.42 0.49 -13.61
CA LYS A 165 -9.29 -0.43 -13.56
C LYS A 165 -9.77 -1.80 -13.08
N SER A 166 -9.31 -2.88 -13.73
CA SER A 166 -9.74 -4.24 -13.44
C SER A 166 -8.64 -5.03 -12.75
N GLY A 167 -8.95 -5.58 -11.59
CA GLY A 167 -8.07 -6.41 -10.80
C GLY A 167 -8.59 -7.83 -10.60
N LEU A 168 -7.69 -8.70 -10.23
CA LEU A 168 -8.00 -10.05 -9.80
C LEU A 168 -7.35 -10.36 -8.44
N TYR A 169 -8.08 -11.10 -7.62
CA TYR A 169 -7.54 -11.77 -6.45
C TYR A 169 -7.22 -13.22 -6.85
N TYR A 170 -6.10 -13.74 -6.35
CA TYR A 170 -5.69 -15.11 -6.57
C TYR A 170 -5.13 -15.73 -5.29
N SER A 171 -5.73 -16.85 -4.85
CA SER A 171 -5.21 -17.64 -3.74
C SER A 171 -4.01 -18.49 -4.18
N LEU A 172 -2.88 -18.35 -3.48
CA LEU A 172 -1.68 -19.16 -3.74
C LEU A 172 -1.91 -20.61 -3.34
N TYR A 173 -2.57 -20.87 -2.22
CA TYR A 173 -2.85 -22.23 -1.74
C TYR A 173 -4.31 -22.65 -1.99
N GLU A 174 -4.58 -23.96 -1.83
CA GLU A 174 -5.91 -24.54 -1.95
C GLU A 174 -6.16 -25.58 -0.85
N TRP A 175 -7.37 -25.57 -0.30
CA TRP A 175 -7.73 -26.48 0.80
C TRP A 175 -7.82 -27.96 0.40
N GLU A 176 -8.15 -28.29 -0.84
CA GLU A 176 -8.42 -29.67 -1.28
C GLU A 176 -7.61 -30.08 -2.52
N HIS A 177 -6.57 -29.35 -2.91
CA HIS A 177 -5.74 -29.80 -4.02
C HIS A 177 -4.94 -31.04 -3.60
N PRO A 178 -4.92 -32.12 -4.42
CA PRO A 178 -4.30 -33.39 -4.03
C PRO A 178 -2.80 -33.29 -3.72
N ASP A 179 -2.09 -32.37 -4.37
CA ASP A 179 -0.66 -32.13 -4.17
C ASP A 179 -0.36 -31.14 -3.04
N TYR A 180 -1.34 -30.37 -2.57
CA TYR A 180 -1.13 -29.40 -1.52
C TYR A 180 -1.62 -29.95 -0.15
N PRO A 181 -0.88 -29.81 0.95
CA PRO A 181 0.47 -29.23 1.04
C PRO A 181 1.60 -30.26 0.87
N LYS A 182 1.29 -31.53 0.53
CA LYS A 182 2.23 -32.68 0.61
C LYS A 182 3.33 -32.64 -0.45
N ASN A 183 3.02 -32.12 -1.63
CA ASN A 183 3.94 -32.05 -2.78
C ASN A 183 3.95 -30.62 -3.33
N ILE A 184 4.43 -29.69 -2.53
CA ILE A 184 4.38 -28.25 -2.82
C ILE A 184 5.09 -27.91 -4.15
N SER A 185 6.22 -28.55 -4.45
CA SER A 185 6.95 -28.30 -5.70
C SER A 185 6.12 -28.65 -6.94
N ASP A 186 5.40 -29.78 -6.93
CA ASP A 186 4.52 -30.14 -8.04
C ASP A 186 3.29 -29.23 -8.12
N TYR A 187 2.69 -28.93 -6.97
CA TYR A 187 1.59 -27.97 -6.90
C TYR A 187 1.97 -26.62 -7.53
N VAL A 188 3.08 -26.04 -7.09
CA VAL A 188 3.53 -24.72 -7.57
C VAL A 188 3.91 -24.78 -9.06
N ASN A 189 4.74 -25.73 -9.46
CA ASN A 189 5.29 -25.73 -10.82
C ASN A 189 4.33 -26.23 -11.89
N LYS A 190 3.47 -27.21 -11.57
CA LYS A 190 2.62 -27.88 -12.57
C LYS A 190 1.18 -27.40 -12.57
N TYR A 191 0.75 -26.71 -11.50
CA TYR A 191 -0.62 -26.25 -11.34
C TYR A 191 -0.70 -24.75 -11.06
N MET A 192 -0.20 -24.25 -9.93
CA MET A 192 -0.42 -22.88 -9.48
C MET A 192 0.19 -21.84 -10.43
N LEU A 193 1.49 -21.92 -10.74
CA LEU A 193 2.15 -20.96 -11.62
C LEU A 193 1.61 -20.97 -13.06
N PRO A 194 1.40 -22.11 -13.74
CA PRO A 194 0.76 -22.14 -15.05
C PRO A 194 -0.63 -21.50 -15.04
N GLN A 195 -1.45 -21.80 -14.03
CA GLN A 195 -2.78 -21.24 -13.87
C GLN A 195 -2.76 -19.73 -13.62
N PHE A 196 -1.87 -19.26 -12.73
CA PHE A 196 -1.74 -17.84 -12.42
C PHE A 196 -1.23 -17.04 -13.64
N LYS A 197 -0.28 -17.60 -14.39
CA LYS A 197 0.19 -17.01 -15.65
C LYS A 197 -0.91 -16.97 -16.71
N ASP A 198 -1.75 -18.02 -16.84
CA ASP A 198 -2.88 -18.04 -17.78
C ASP A 198 -3.87 -16.90 -17.49
N VAL A 199 -4.30 -16.72 -16.24
CA VAL A 199 -5.27 -15.67 -15.89
C VAL A 199 -4.72 -14.26 -16.14
N VAL A 200 -3.44 -14.02 -15.85
CA VAL A 200 -2.77 -12.74 -16.12
C VAL A 200 -2.68 -12.47 -17.63
N GLN A 201 -2.19 -13.42 -18.41
CA GLN A 201 -2.05 -13.27 -19.86
C GLN A 201 -3.40 -13.05 -20.56
N ARG A 202 -4.44 -13.73 -20.09
CA ARG A 202 -5.78 -13.71 -20.67
C ARG A 202 -6.48 -12.37 -20.41
N TYR A 203 -6.45 -11.86 -19.19
CA TYR A 203 -7.27 -10.70 -18.80
C TYR A 203 -6.49 -9.40 -18.62
N LYS A 204 -5.16 -9.46 -18.53
CA LYS A 204 -4.28 -8.29 -18.43
C LYS A 204 -4.74 -7.36 -17.30
N PRO A 205 -4.72 -7.83 -16.04
CA PRO A 205 -5.23 -7.08 -14.91
C PRO A 205 -4.38 -5.83 -14.65
N ASP A 206 -5.02 -4.77 -14.18
CA ASP A 206 -4.35 -3.58 -13.66
C ASP A 206 -3.85 -3.78 -12.22
N ILE A 207 -4.50 -4.71 -11.48
CA ILE A 207 -4.18 -5.03 -10.08
C ILE A 207 -4.19 -6.55 -9.91
N ILE A 208 -3.21 -7.05 -9.15
CA ILE A 208 -3.18 -8.42 -8.67
C ILE A 208 -3.12 -8.40 -7.14
N PHE A 209 -4.13 -8.97 -6.51
CA PHE A 209 -4.19 -9.21 -5.08
C PHE A 209 -3.94 -10.69 -4.83
N SER A 210 -2.71 -11.06 -4.45
CA SER A 210 -2.38 -12.42 -3.99
C SER A 210 -2.81 -12.62 -2.55
N ASP A 211 -3.09 -13.85 -2.16
CA ASP A 211 -3.50 -14.22 -0.81
C ASP A 211 -3.22 -15.71 -0.54
N GLY A 212 -3.30 -16.14 0.72
CA GLY A 212 -3.03 -17.53 1.07
C GLY A 212 -1.53 -17.86 1.08
N GLU A 213 -0.70 -16.88 1.37
CA GLU A 213 0.77 -16.98 1.42
C GLU A 213 1.30 -17.63 2.69
N TRP A 214 0.48 -17.75 3.72
CA TRP A 214 0.83 -17.87 5.16
C TRP A 214 1.74 -19.04 5.54
N ASP A 215 1.58 -20.21 4.93
CA ASP A 215 2.25 -21.45 5.37
C ASP A 215 3.59 -21.69 4.68
N ARG A 216 4.00 -20.85 3.74
CA ARG A 216 5.20 -21.01 2.94
C ARG A 216 5.91 -19.68 2.76
N ASP A 217 7.22 -19.75 2.57
CA ASP A 217 8.00 -18.59 2.16
C ASP A 217 7.83 -18.29 0.66
N SER A 218 8.30 -17.13 0.25
CA SER A 218 8.21 -16.67 -1.15
C SER A 218 9.02 -17.53 -2.12
N GLN A 219 10.08 -18.19 -1.65
CA GLN A 219 10.91 -19.08 -2.46
C GLN A 219 10.16 -20.37 -2.79
N GLU A 220 9.44 -20.96 -1.84
CA GLU A 220 8.60 -22.14 -2.07
C GLU A 220 7.43 -21.81 -3.02
N TRP A 221 6.80 -20.61 -2.88
CA TRP A 221 5.78 -20.11 -3.80
C TRP A 221 6.34 -19.69 -5.16
N LYS A 222 7.66 -19.51 -5.29
CA LYS A 222 8.34 -18.93 -6.47
C LYS A 222 7.81 -17.53 -6.82
N SER A 223 7.54 -16.76 -5.82
CA SER A 223 6.91 -15.45 -5.95
C SER A 223 7.81 -14.46 -6.69
N GLU A 224 9.11 -14.44 -6.41
CA GLU A 224 10.05 -13.56 -7.08
C GLU A 224 10.15 -13.89 -8.58
N GLN A 225 10.14 -15.18 -8.95
CA GLN A 225 10.15 -15.60 -10.35
C GLN A 225 8.85 -15.21 -11.07
N PHE A 226 7.70 -15.30 -10.36
CA PHE A 226 6.43 -14.89 -10.92
C PHE A 226 6.38 -13.37 -11.12
N LEU A 227 6.83 -12.57 -10.14
CA LEU A 227 6.83 -11.11 -10.22
C LEU A 227 7.81 -10.59 -11.28
N ALA A 228 9.00 -11.17 -11.38
CA ALA A 228 9.95 -10.82 -12.44
C ALA A 228 9.35 -11.12 -13.83
N TRP A 229 8.72 -12.29 -14.03
CA TRP A 229 7.99 -12.61 -15.24
C TRP A 229 6.81 -11.62 -15.49
N LEU A 230 6.05 -11.25 -14.43
CA LEU A 230 4.94 -10.33 -14.54
C LEU A 230 5.38 -8.97 -15.10
N TYR A 231 6.49 -8.44 -14.61
CA TYR A 231 6.97 -7.11 -14.98
C TYR A 231 7.73 -7.08 -16.31
N ASN A 232 8.47 -8.14 -16.64
CA ASN A 232 9.35 -8.19 -17.81
C ASN A 232 8.64 -8.75 -19.06
N GLU A 233 7.86 -9.83 -18.91
CA GLU A 233 7.42 -10.67 -20.02
C GLU A 233 5.91 -10.73 -20.22
N SER A 234 5.13 -10.43 -19.17
CA SER A 234 3.67 -10.60 -19.25
C SER A 234 3.00 -9.56 -20.16
N ASN A 235 1.75 -9.85 -20.53
CA ASN A 235 0.89 -8.90 -21.25
C ASN A 235 0.13 -7.94 -20.30
N ALA A 236 0.41 -7.97 -19.00
CA ALA A 236 -0.18 -7.01 -18.06
C ALA A 236 0.26 -5.56 -18.40
N PRO A 237 -0.53 -4.54 -18.01
CA PRO A 237 -0.09 -3.16 -18.16
C PRO A 237 1.25 -2.90 -17.47
N LYS A 238 2.09 -2.03 -18.04
CA LYS A 238 3.39 -1.69 -17.44
C LYS A 238 3.26 -1.08 -16.04
N ASP A 239 2.12 -0.44 -15.77
CA ASP A 239 1.73 0.13 -14.49
C ASP A 239 0.85 -0.81 -13.64
N VAL A 240 0.93 -2.15 -13.87
CA VAL A 240 0.26 -3.15 -13.04
C VAL A 240 0.71 -3.03 -11.58
N VAL A 241 -0.23 -3.18 -10.66
CA VAL A 241 0.01 -3.07 -9.22
C VAL A 241 -0.18 -4.42 -8.56
N VAL A 242 0.66 -4.75 -7.61
CA VAL A 242 0.53 -5.95 -6.78
C VAL A 242 0.56 -5.57 -5.30
N ASN A 243 -0.03 -6.41 -4.44
CA ASN A 243 0.08 -6.27 -2.99
C ASN A 243 1.38 -6.89 -2.44
N ASP A 244 1.45 -7.09 -1.13
CA ASP A 244 2.60 -7.60 -0.38
C ASP A 244 2.43 -9.05 0.13
N ARG A 245 1.40 -9.80 -0.34
CA ARG A 245 1.08 -11.16 0.11
C ARG A 245 1.66 -12.22 -0.81
N TRP A 246 2.97 -12.45 -0.75
CA TRP A 246 3.72 -13.33 -1.66
C TRP A 246 4.47 -14.46 -0.96
N GLY A 247 4.50 -14.48 0.37
CA GLY A 247 5.13 -15.45 1.25
C GLY A 247 4.88 -15.07 2.70
N GLY A 248 5.00 -15.98 3.62
CA GLY A 248 4.75 -15.72 5.05
C GLY A 248 5.60 -14.58 5.64
N GLU A 249 6.77 -14.32 5.04
CA GLU A 249 7.73 -13.30 5.45
C GLU A 249 7.57 -11.96 4.71
N THR A 250 6.71 -11.88 3.68
CA THR A 250 6.72 -10.72 2.76
C THR A 250 5.85 -9.56 3.20
N ARG A 251 4.85 -9.80 4.05
CA ARG A 251 3.92 -8.73 4.48
C ARG A 251 4.65 -7.59 5.19
N PHE A 252 4.34 -6.36 4.79
CA PHE A 252 4.94 -5.13 5.28
C PHE A 252 6.46 -5.04 5.06
N LYS A 253 6.97 -5.78 4.05
CA LYS A 253 8.39 -5.84 3.75
C LYS A 253 8.69 -5.88 2.26
N HIS A 254 8.10 -6.81 1.52
CA HIS A 254 8.41 -7.08 0.12
C HIS A 254 7.17 -7.05 -0.78
N GLY A 255 7.38 -6.94 -2.09
CA GLY A 255 6.33 -6.97 -3.11
C GLY A 255 5.89 -5.58 -3.54
N GLY A 256 4.59 -5.30 -3.51
CA GLY A 256 4.02 -4.04 -3.94
C GLY A 256 3.55 -3.14 -2.79
N TYR A 257 2.31 -2.63 -2.89
CA TYR A 257 1.71 -1.85 -1.82
C TYR A 257 1.41 -2.73 -0.59
N PHE A 258 1.48 -2.15 0.59
CA PHE A 258 1.18 -2.86 1.83
C PHE A 258 -0.34 -3.06 2.01
N SER A 259 -0.76 -4.25 2.37
CA SER A 259 -2.16 -4.59 2.57
C SER A 259 -2.48 -4.81 4.05
N THR A 260 -3.55 -4.17 4.53
CA THR A 260 -4.10 -4.38 5.88
C THR A 260 -5.51 -4.93 5.79
N GLU A 261 -5.96 -5.61 6.84
CA GLU A 261 -7.27 -6.23 6.93
C GLU A 261 -7.81 -6.08 8.35
N TYR A 262 -8.91 -5.34 8.48
CA TYR A 262 -9.63 -5.04 9.73
C TYR A 262 -8.84 -4.34 10.83
N ASP A 263 -7.58 -4.00 10.62
CA ASP A 263 -6.83 -3.23 11.61
C ASP A 263 -5.66 -2.44 11.02
N PRO A 264 -5.89 -1.21 10.60
CA PRO A 264 -4.80 -0.28 10.45
C PRO A 264 -4.55 0.39 11.81
N SER A 265 -3.79 -0.23 12.71
CA SER A 265 -3.32 0.51 13.87
C SER A 265 -2.49 1.70 13.38
N SER A 266 -2.74 2.88 13.95
CA SER A 266 -2.00 4.11 13.59
C SER A 266 -0.48 3.97 13.84
N GLU A 267 -0.06 3.00 14.62
CA GLU A 267 1.33 2.71 14.98
C GLU A 267 2.09 1.97 13.88
N GLN A 268 1.39 1.24 13.00
CA GLN A 268 2.02 0.53 11.87
C GLN A 268 2.23 1.43 10.65
N ILE A 269 1.48 2.54 10.53
CA ILE A 269 1.56 3.43 9.38
C ILE A 269 2.69 4.43 9.58
N ASN A 270 3.86 4.08 9.11
CA ASN A 270 5.06 4.90 9.08
C ASN A 270 5.31 5.51 7.69
N GLU A 271 6.42 6.21 7.50
CA GLU A 271 6.77 6.82 6.21
C GLU A 271 6.95 5.80 5.08
N GLU A 272 7.44 4.60 5.38
CA GLU A 272 7.59 3.53 4.38
C GLU A 272 6.22 3.09 3.85
N PHE A 273 5.22 2.90 4.73
CA PHE A 273 3.83 2.64 4.34
C PHE A 273 3.29 3.71 3.39
N ILE A 274 3.56 4.97 3.71
CA ILE A 274 3.08 6.11 2.94
C ILE A 274 3.75 6.15 1.56
N ASN A 275 5.06 5.97 1.51
CA ASN A 275 5.84 6.05 0.29
C ASN A 275 5.55 4.88 -0.65
N ARG A 276 5.51 3.67 -0.11
CA ARG A 276 5.16 2.46 -0.86
C ARG A 276 3.68 2.46 -1.27
N GLY A 277 2.82 3.10 -0.50
CA GLY A 277 1.37 3.05 -0.62
C GLY A 277 0.79 1.86 0.15
N TRP A 278 -0.42 1.99 0.63
CA TRP A 278 -1.09 0.92 1.37
C TRP A 278 -2.59 0.90 1.11
N GLU A 279 -3.21 -0.24 1.36
CA GLU A 279 -4.62 -0.49 1.14
C GLU A 279 -5.22 -1.27 2.29
N GLU A 280 -6.32 -0.78 2.80
CA GLU A 280 -7.16 -1.48 3.77
C GLU A 280 -8.28 -2.21 3.05
N CYS A 281 -8.37 -3.54 3.18
CA CYS A 281 -9.53 -4.30 2.69
C CYS A 281 -10.50 -4.59 3.84
N ARG A 282 -11.81 -4.33 3.56
CA ARG A 282 -12.88 -4.45 4.55
C ARG A 282 -14.18 -4.96 3.96
N GLY A 283 -14.88 -5.83 4.70
CA GLY A 283 -16.28 -6.15 4.43
C GLY A 283 -17.22 -4.97 4.77
N MET A 284 -18.36 -4.89 4.09
CA MET A 284 -19.47 -4.05 4.54
C MET A 284 -20.16 -4.67 5.76
N GLY A 285 -20.25 -6.01 5.80
CA GLY A 285 -20.65 -6.83 6.94
C GLY A 285 -19.45 -7.41 7.68
N LYS A 286 -19.66 -8.49 8.38
CA LYS A 286 -18.63 -9.22 9.11
C LYS A 286 -17.94 -10.31 8.29
N SER A 287 -18.55 -10.69 7.15
CA SER A 287 -18.07 -11.69 6.20
C SER A 287 -17.68 -11.01 4.89
N PHE A 288 -16.66 -11.51 4.18
CA PHE A 288 -16.36 -11.07 2.82
C PHE A 288 -17.33 -11.70 1.81
N GLY A 289 -17.52 -13.03 1.83
CA GLY A 289 -18.57 -13.69 1.07
C GLY A 289 -19.97 -13.39 1.64
N PHE A 290 -21.00 -13.41 0.80
CA PHE A 290 -22.39 -13.24 1.28
C PHE A 290 -22.71 -14.26 2.37
N ASN A 291 -23.12 -13.78 3.55
CA ASN A 291 -23.55 -14.61 4.67
C ASN A 291 -25.03 -14.34 4.96
N ARG A 292 -25.89 -15.36 4.76
CA ARG A 292 -27.34 -15.25 5.00
C ARG A 292 -27.73 -15.08 6.46
N ASN A 293 -26.77 -15.28 7.40
CA ASN A 293 -26.99 -15.06 8.81
C ASN A 293 -26.71 -13.63 9.25
N GLU A 294 -26.20 -12.78 8.35
CA GLU A 294 -26.02 -11.36 8.63
C GLU A 294 -27.35 -10.64 8.44
N GLU A 295 -27.75 -9.90 9.44
CA GLU A 295 -28.89 -9.01 9.47
C GLU A 295 -28.44 -7.58 9.11
N PRO A 296 -29.38 -6.65 8.79
CA PRO A 296 -29.03 -5.26 8.45
C PRO A 296 -28.13 -4.56 9.47
N GLU A 297 -28.24 -4.92 10.76
CA GLU A 297 -27.47 -4.37 11.88
C GLU A 297 -26.02 -4.85 11.92
N ASP A 298 -25.71 -5.94 11.22
CA ASP A 298 -24.33 -6.46 11.10
C ASP A 298 -23.53 -5.72 10.03
N TYR A 299 -24.21 -4.96 9.15
CA TYR A 299 -23.60 -4.16 8.11
C TYR A 299 -23.29 -2.74 8.60
N SER A 300 -22.11 -2.25 8.29
CA SER A 300 -21.77 -0.86 8.53
C SER A 300 -22.76 0.09 7.85
N THR A 301 -23.11 1.16 8.53
CA THR A 301 -23.94 2.22 7.94
C THR A 301 -23.18 2.99 6.87
N SER A 302 -23.90 3.68 5.98
CA SER A 302 -23.27 4.55 4.97
C SER A 302 -22.39 5.62 5.61
N GLU A 303 -22.80 6.15 6.76
CA GLU A 303 -22.04 7.14 7.53
C GLU A 303 -20.70 6.56 8.05
N GLU A 304 -20.71 5.35 8.61
CA GLU A 304 -19.51 4.67 9.08
C GLU A 304 -18.55 4.36 7.93
N LEU A 305 -19.06 3.89 6.79
CA LEU A 305 -18.26 3.61 5.61
C LEU A 305 -17.60 4.87 5.01
N ILE A 306 -18.32 5.99 4.97
CA ILE A 306 -17.79 7.28 4.52
C ILE A 306 -16.72 7.79 5.50
N ARG A 307 -16.95 7.68 6.81
CA ARG A 307 -15.96 8.05 7.83
C ARG A 307 -14.70 7.18 7.75
N MET A 308 -14.87 5.88 7.51
CA MET A 308 -13.78 4.94 7.29
C MET A 308 -12.95 5.32 6.06
N LEU A 309 -13.60 5.61 4.93
CA LEU A 309 -12.92 6.09 3.72
C LEU A 309 -12.09 7.35 4.00
N VAL A 310 -12.69 8.32 4.67
CA VAL A 310 -12.00 9.57 5.05
C VAL A 310 -10.82 9.31 5.98
N ASP A 311 -10.98 8.44 6.97
CA ASP A 311 -9.91 8.09 7.90
C ASP A 311 -8.72 7.47 7.17
N ILE A 312 -8.95 6.44 6.38
CA ILE A 312 -7.92 5.73 5.62
C ILE A 312 -7.20 6.69 4.66
N VAL A 313 -7.94 7.47 3.88
CA VAL A 313 -7.37 8.41 2.90
C VAL A 313 -6.57 9.52 3.58
N SER A 314 -7.02 10.02 4.74
CA SER A 314 -6.29 11.03 5.50
C SER A 314 -4.94 10.54 6.03
N ARG A 315 -4.77 9.23 6.16
CA ARG A 315 -3.53 8.54 6.52
C ARG A 315 -2.72 8.05 5.31
N GLY A 316 -3.16 8.38 4.09
CA GLY A 316 -2.46 8.10 2.83
C GLY A 316 -2.84 6.78 2.16
N GLY A 317 -3.75 6.00 2.73
CA GLY A 317 -4.19 4.69 2.22
C GLY A 317 -5.28 4.76 1.16
N ASN A 318 -5.57 3.59 0.60
CA ASN A 318 -6.73 3.28 -0.21
C ASN A 318 -7.69 2.39 0.57
N LEU A 319 -9.00 2.54 0.36
CA LEU A 319 -10.01 1.61 0.85
C LEU A 319 -10.44 0.66 -0.27
N LEU A 320 -10.26 -0.64 -0.08
CA LEU A 320 -10.81 -1.71 -0.90
C LEU A 320 -12.04 -2.29 -0.19
N LEU A 321 -13.23 -1.76 -0.51
CA LEU A 321 -14.48 -2.11 0.17
C LEU A 321 -15.12 -3.33 -0.47
N ASN A 322 -15.31 -4.38 0.30
CA ASN A 322 -15.80 -5.66 -0.20
C ASN A 322 -17.33 -5.75 -0.25
N ILE A 323 -17.79 -6.40 -1.29
CA ILE A 323 -19.16 -6.91 -1.44
C ILE A 323 -19.16 -8.42 -1.63
N GLY A 324 -20.21 -9.10 -1.17
CA GLY A 324 -20.47 -10.53 -1.38
C GLY A 324 -21.74 -10.75 -2.19
N PRO A 325 -21.67 -11.02 -3.50
CA PRO A 325 -22.83 -11.37 -4.29
C PRO A 325 -23.41 -12.74 -3.91
N ARG A 326 -24.72 -12.95 -4.17
CA ARG A 326 -25.36 -14.26 -4.07
C ARG A 326 -24.93 -15.17 -5.22
N SER A 327 -25.16 -16.46 -5.08
CA SER A 327 -24.79 -17.47 -6.09
C SER A 327 -25.47 -17.27 -7.44
N ASP A 328 -26.62 -16.59 -7.47
CA ASP A 328 -27.34 -16.23 -8.70
C ASP A 328 -26.74 -15.00 -9.42
N GLY A 329 -25.75 -14.32 -8.82
CA GLY A 329 -25.11 -13.12 -9.36
C GLY A 329 -25.80 -11.82 -8.95
N THR A 330 -26.79 -11.84 -8.07
CA THR A 330 -27.37 -10.60 -7.53
C THR A 330 -26.54 -10.03 -6.40
N ILE A 331 -26.30 -8.73 -6.42
CA ILE A 331 -25.69 -8.01 -5.29
C ILE A 331 -26.81 -7.71 -4.27
N PRO A 332 -26.63 -8.01 -2.97
CA PRO A 332 -27.59 -7.67 -1.94
C PRO A 332 -27.94 -6.17 -1.95
N GLU A 333 -29.24 -5.86 -1.82
CA GLU A 333 -29.75 -4.49 -1.93
C GLU A 333 -29.10 -3.54 -0.90
N ILE A 334 -28.85 -4.03 0.31
CA ILE A 334 -28.16 -3.25 1.34
C ILE A 334 -26.78 -2.79 0.87
N MET A 335 -26.02 -3.65 0.19
CA MET A 335 -24.70 -3.32 -0.34
C MET A 335 -24.82 -2.29 -1.48
N ILE A 336 -25.80 -2.44 -2.38
CA ILE A 336 -26.05 -1.48 -3.45
C ILE A 336 -26.39 -0.10 -2.86
N ASN A 337 -27.25 -0.06 -1.83
CA ASN A 337 -27.64 1.19 -1.19
C ASN A 337 -26.44 1.87 -0.52
N ARG A 338 -25.55 1.13 0.18
CA ARG A 338 -24.34 1.68 0.75
C ARG A 338 -23.38 2.24 -0.31
N LEU A 339 -23.20 1.52 -1.42
CA LEU A 339 -22.39 2.01 -2.55
C LEU A 339 -22.96 3.27 -3.18
N ASN A 340 -24.28 3.34 -3.36
CA ASN A 340 -24.94 4.54 -3.88
C ASN A 340 -24.77 5.74 -2.96
N ASP A 341 -24.92 5.56 -1.65
CA ASP A 341 -24.75 6.64 -0.66
C ASP A 341 -23.31 7.18 -0.64
N ILE A 342 -22.32 6.28 -0.71
CA ILE A 342 -20.90 6.65 -0.84
C ILE A 342 -20.70 7.45 -2.14
N GLY A 343 -21.28 6.98 -3.26
CA GLY A 343 -21.19 7.65 -4.55
C GLY A 343 -21.78 9.05 -4.54
N LEU A 344 -22.97 9.23 -3.97
CA LEU A 344 -23.62 10.55 -3.81
C LEU A 344 -22.79 11.52 -2.95
N TRP A 345 -22.12 11.01 -1.93
CA TRP A 345 -21.22 11.83 -1.12
C TRP A 345 -19.94 12.18 -1.90
N LEU A 346 -19.33 11.21 -2.60
CA LEU A 346 -18.11 11.40 -3.41
C LEU A 346 -18.34 12.30 -4.62
N GLU A 347 -19.53 12.31 -5.23
CA GLU A 347 -19.87 13.24 -6.31
C GLU A 347 -19.64 14.70 -5.92
N LYS A 348 -19.90 15.04 -4.65
CA LYS A 348 -19.76 16.39 -4.12
C LYS A 348 -18.41 16.65 -3.47
N ASN A 349 -17.82 15.65 -2.86
CA ASN A 349 -16.65 15.78 -1.99
C ASN A 349 -15.39 15.09 -2.55
N GLY A 350 -15.47 14.44 -3.70
CA GLY A 350 -14.39 13.62 -4.27
C GLY A 350 -13.10 14.38 -4.54
N GLU A 351 -13.15 15.71 -4.75
CA GLU A 351 -11.96 16.55 -4.88
C GLU A 351 -11.06 16.48 -3.62
N ALA A 352 -11.66 16.25 -2.46
CA ALA A 352 -10.93 16.12 -1.20
C ALA A 352 -10.40 14.70 -0.93
N ILE A 353 -10.78 13.73 -1.76
CA ILE A 353 -10.41 12.31 -1.65
C ILE A 353 -9.40 11.93 -2.73
N PHE A 354 -9.80 12.01 -4.00
CA PHE A 354 -9.03 11.52 -5.14
C PHE A 354 -7.84 12.43 -5.47
N GLY A 355 -6.68 11.82 -5.76
CA GLY A 355 -5.50 12.58 -6.12
C GLY A 355 -5.01 13.51 -5.00
N THR A 356 -5.30 13.19 -3.75
CA THR A 356 -4.81 13.94 -2.59
C THR A 356 -3.63 13.25 -1.92
N THR A 357 -2.89 14.02 -1.15
CA THR A 357 -1.78 13.53 -0.32
C THR A 357 -2.09 13.74 1.15
N ILE A 358 -1.27 13.12 2.01
CA ILE A 358 -1.33 13.31 3.45
C ILE A 358 -1.08 14.78 3.79
N SER A 359 -1.83 15.27 4.76
CA SER A 359 -1.58 16.55 5.38
C SER A 359 -0.61 16.40 6.54
N PRO A 360 0.35 17.34 6.76
CA PRO A 360 1.20 17.34 7.94
C PRO A 360 0.46 17.84 9.19
N MET A 361 -0.78 18.29 9.00
CA MET A 361 -1.58 18.71 10.15
C MET A 361 -2.05 17.50 10.94
N ALA A 362 -1.85 17.54 12.25
CA ALA A 362 -2.31 16.48 13.13
C ALA A 362 -3.82 16.27 12.99
N SER A 363 -4.21 15.06 12.63
CA SER A 363 -5.60 14.63 12.61
C SER A 363 -6.09 14.29 14.04
N SER A 364 -7.39 14.38 14.27
CA SER A 364 -8.05 13.93 15.49
C SER A 364 -9.31 13.16 15.14
N GLU A 365 -9.92 12.47 16.10
CA GLU A 365 -11.20 11.79 15.88
C GLU A 365 -12.30 12.70 15.32
N LYS A 366 -12.23 14.01 15.59
CA LYS A 366 -13.24 14.99 15.17
C LYS A 366 -12.95 15.65 13.85
N VAL A 367 -11.66 15.70 13.44
CA VAL A 367 -11.22 16.39 12.24
C VAL A 367 -10.09 15.63 11.59
N ARG A 368 -10.24 15.30 10.30
CA ARG A 368 -9.22 14.70 9.44
C ARG A 368 -8.80 15.69 8.36
N PHE A 369 -7.63 15.47 7.78
CA PHE A 369 -7.11 16.37 6.76
C PHE A 369 -6.51 15.58 5.59
N THR A 370 -6.74 16.10 4.38
CA THR A 370 -5.96 15.77 3.19
C THR A 370 -5.46 17.05 2.54
N LEU A 371 -4.53 16.91 1.60
CA LEU A 371 -3.93 18.03 0.90
C LEU A 371 -4.01 17.80 -0.61
N SER A 372 -4.32 18.84 -1.38
CA SER A 372 -4.24 18.78 -2.84
C SER A 372 -2.79 18.54 -3.29
N LYS A 373 -2.56 17.79 -4.39
CA LYS A 373 -1.20 17.54 -4.92
C LYS A 373 -0.41 18.82 -5.20
N ASN A 374 -1.07 19.88 -5.66
CA ASN A 374 -0.43 21.18 -5.88
C ASN A 374 -0.21 21.98 -4.58
N ARG A 375 -0.56 21.41 -3.43
CA ARG A 375 -0.38 21.96 -2.09
C ARG A 375 -1.03 23.32 -1.84
N ARG A 376 -2.02 23.72 -2.67
CA ARG A 376 -2.72 25.02 -2.55
C ARG A 376 -3.96 24.94 -1.68
N TYR A 377 -4.52 23.75 -1.48
CA TYR A 377 -5.75 23.56 -0.73
C TYR A 377 -5.58 22.46 0.32
N LEU A 378 -5.90 22.81 1.56
CA LEU A 378 -6.10 21.86 2.64
C LEU A 378 -7.59 21.51 2.68
N PHE A 379 -7.90 20.21 2.74
CA PHE A 379 -9.27 19.76 2.94
C PHE A 379 -9.44 19.30 4.39
N ALA A 380 -10.37 19.92 5.11
CA ALA A 380 -10.73 19.54 6.47
C ALA A 380 -12.05 18.76 6.46
N PHE A 381 -12.01 17.53 6.97
CA PHE A 381 -13.16 16.65 7.16
C PHE A 381 -13.63 16.75 8.61
N VAL A 382 -14.85 17.17 8.83
CA VAL A 382 -15.42 17.42 10.15
C VAL A 382 -16.66 16.56 10.33
N ASN A 383 -16.64 15.66 11.31
CA ASN A 383 -17.75 14.73 11.54
C ASN A 383 -19.02 15.41 12.04
N GLN A 384 -18.89 16.50 12.76
CA GLN A 384 -20.05 17.21 13.29
C GLN A 384 -19.78 18.71 13.43
N ILE A 385 -20.73 19.51 12.98
CA ILE A 385 -20.72 20.96 13.16
C ILE A 385 -21.73 21.29 14.27
N SER A 386 -21.23 21.69 15.45
CA SER A 386 -22.05 21.93 16.63
C SER A 386 -22.25 23.40 16.97
N LYS A 387 -21.59 24.33 16.26
CA LYS A 387 -21.57 25.76 16.58
C LYS A 387 -21.57 26.65 15.34
N GLU A 388 -21.93 27.93 15.49
CA GLU A 388 -21.85 28.93 14.42
C GLU A 388 -20.41 29.26 13.96
N LYS A 389 -19.42 28.69 14.62
CA LYS A 389 -17.99 28.82 14.27
C LYS A 389 -17.30 27.50 14.38
N LEU A 390 -16.56 27.15 13.32
CA LEU A 390 -15.61 26.05 13.33
C LEU A 390 -14.22 26.64 13.55
N VAL A 391 -13.52 26.15 14.58
CA VAL A 391 -12.14 26.54 14.88
C VAL A 391 -11.22 25.37 14.58
N LEU A 392 -10.32 25.57 13.63
CA LEU A 392 -9.27 24.62 13.29
C LEU A 392 -7.94 25.11 13.86
N LYS A 393 -7.47 24.42 14.89
CA LYS A 393 -6.28 24.83 15.65
C LYS A 393 -5.00 24.62 14.86
N GLY A 394 -4.07 25.58 14.97
CA GLY A 394 -2.76 25.52 14.34
C GLY A 394 -2.78 25.64 12.81
N ILE A 395 -3.91 26.00 12.22
CA ILE A 395 -4.08 26.17 10.77
C ILE A 395 -4.24 27.65 10.48
N SER A 396 -3.55 28.12 9.44
CA SER A 396 -3.73 29.47 8.91
C SER A 396 -4.18 29.38 7.45
N GLY A 397 -5.32 29.96 7.17
CA GLY A 397 -5.77 30.18 5.79
C GLY A 397 -4.94 31.28 5.12
N SER A 398 -4.91 31.28 3.80
CA SER A 398 -4.13 32.24 3.00
C SER A 398 -4.95 32.90 1.91
N GLY A 399 -4.56 34.13 1.58
CA GLY A 399 -5.16 34.89 0.51
C GLY A 399 -6.55 35.46 0.85
N ASN A 400 -7.22 35.96 -0.20
CA ASN A 400 -8.57 36.52 -0.12
C ASN A 400 -9.65 35.54 -0.61
N GLU A 401 -9.27 34.30 -0.89
CA GLU A 401 -10.21 33.27 -1.35
C GLU A 401 -11.12 32.84 -0.20
N GLN A 402 -12.38 32.59 -0.52
CA GLN A 402 -13.33 32.10 0.47
C GLN A 402 -13.14 30.59 0.67
N ILE A 403 -13.33 30.13 1.90
CA ILE A 403 -13.42 28.69 2.19
C ILE A 403 -14.72 28.16 1.59
N ILE A 404 -14.66 26.97 1.00
CA ILE A 404 -15.82 26.33 0.38
C ILE A 404 -16.20 25.09 1.18
N HIS A 405 -17.45 25.01 1.63
CA HIS A 405 -18.04 23.73 2.04
C HIS A 405 -18.43 22.96 0.78
N LEU A 406 -17.70 21.88 0.46
CA LEU A 406 -17.84 21.16 -0.81
C LEU A 406 -19.23 20.54 -0.97
N GLY A 407 -19.71 19.81 0.03
CA GLY A 407 -21.01 19.12 -0.02
C GLY A 407 -22.21 20.00 -0.37
N LYS A 408 -22.12 21.31 -0.16
CA LYS A 408 -23.17 22.29 -0.48
C LYS A 408 -22.70 23.39 -1.43
N SER A 409 -21.47 23.30 -1.95
CA SER A 409 -20.84 24.33 -2.80
C SER A 409 -20.96 25.73 -2.19
N ARG A 410 -20.88 25.82 -0.84
CA ARG A 410 -21.14 27.03 -0.10
C ARG A 410 -19.85 27.77 0.27
N LYS A 411 -19.73 29.01 -0.13
CA LYS A 411 -18.65 29.92 0.25
C LYS A 411 -18.88 30.44 1.67
N LEU A 412 -17.84 30.42 2.50
CA LEU A 412 -17.88 30.82 3.90
C LEU A 412 -16.80 31.87 4.19
N ASN A 413 -17.11 32.79 5.09
CA ASN A 413 -16.15 33.76 5.59
C ASN A 413 -15.27 33.12 6.66
N TRP A 414 -14.04 33.58 6.74
CA TRP A 414 -13.06 33.07 7.67
C TRP A 414 -12.05 34.16 8.07
N ARG A 415 -11.31 33.90 9.15
CA ARG A 415 -10.20 34.73 9.59
C ARG A 415 -9.21 33.92 10.41
N ASN A 416 -7.96 34.36 10.40
CA ASN A 416 -6.95 33.83 11.31
C ASN A 416 -7.01 34.55 12.66
N VAL A 417 -7.00 33.81 13.76
CA VAL A 417 -7.05 34.33 15.12
C VAL A 417 -6.01 33.62 15.97
N ARG A 418 -4.93 34.28 16.32
CA ARG A 418 -3.85 33.75 17.18
C ARG A 418 -3.27 32.42 16.70
N GLY A 419 -3.13 32.25 15.40
CA GLY A 419 -2.60 31.02 14.79
C GLY A 419 -3.65 29.94 14.50
N ASP A 420 -4.92 30.18 14.83
CA ASP A 420 -6.01 29.27 14.50
C ASP A 420 -6.86 29.84 13.37
N LEU A 421 -7.43 28.96 12.54
CA LEU A 421 -8.40 29.31 11.51
C LEU A 421 -9.81 29.25 12.07
N VAL A 422 -10.52 30.38 12.02
CA VAL A 422 -11.92 30.49 12.44
C VAL A 422 -12.80 30.63 11.20
N ILE A 423 -13.67 29.67 10.95
CA ILE A 423 -14.66 29.69 9.86
C ILE A 423 -16.01 30.07 10.45
N ASP A 424 -16.62 31.10 9.90
CA ASP A 424 -17.96 31.54 10.34
C ASP A 424 -19.04 30.73 9.62
N ILE A 425 -19.89 30.07 10.39
CA ILE A 425 -21.03 29.29 9.88
C ILE A 425 -22.32 30.02 10.27
N PRO A 426 -22.89 30.86 9.38
CA PRO A 426 -24.07 31.65 9.70
C PRO A 426 -25.26 30.79 10.11
N LYS A 427 -26.08 31.28 11.08
CA LYS A 427 -27.31 30.58 11.53
C LYS A 427 -28.22 30.14 10.40
N LYS A 428 -28.32 30.94 9.34
CA LYS A 428 -29.09 30.61 8.12
C LYS A 428 -28.54 29.41 7.33
N VAL A 429 -27.24 29.12 7.46
CA VAL A 429 -26.53 28.09 6.73
C VAL A 429 -26.50 26.79 7.52
N TYR A 430 -26.48 26.89 8.85
CA TYR A 430 -26.39 25.72 9.73
C TYR A 430 -27.44 24.63 9.42
N PRO A 431 -28.76 24.96 9.29
CA PRO A 431 -29.76 23.95 8.89
C PRO A 431 -29.56 23.42 7.46
N VAL A 432 -28.99 24.23 6.57
CA VAL A 432 -28.73 23.85 5.16
C VAL A 432 -27.54 22.91 5.02
N LEU A 433 -26.55 22.98 5.93
CA LEU A 433 -25.44 22.03 5.95
C LEU A 433 -25.93 20.61 6.26
N GLY A 434 -27.06 20.48 6.96
CA GLY A 434 -27.80 19.24 7.10
C GLY A 434 -27.05 18.16 7.87
N ASN A 435 -27.48 16.91 7.64
CA ASN A 435 -26.93 15.71 8.27
C ASN A 435 -25.95 15.02 7.33
N ASP A 436 -25.05 15.77 6.67
CA ASP A 436 -23.99 15.12 5.88
C ASP A 436 -23.13 14.28 6.84
N PRO A 437 -22.81 13.01 6.48
CA PRO A 437 -22.06 12.11 7.37
C PRO A 437 -20.67 12.65 7.73
N VAL A 438 -20.08 13.41 6.81
CA VAL A 438 -18.82 14.16 7.01
C VAL A 438 -18.90 15.45 6.21
N HIS A 439 -18.66 16.56 6.88
CA HIS A 439 -18.58 17.88 6.26
C HIS A 439 -17.16 18.17 5.75
N VAL A 440 -17.03 18.63 4.52
CA VAL A 440 -15.74 18.88 3.89
C VAL A 440 -15.55 20.36 3.59
N PHE A 441 -14.46 20.93 4.10
CA PHE A 441 -14.09 22.33 3.88
C PHE A 441 -12.81 22.39 3.05
N LYS A 442 -12.91 23.02 1.88
CA LYS A 442 -11.75 23.35 1.02
C LYS A 442 -11.19 24.69 1.49
N ILE A 443 -9.98 24.66 2.00
CA ILE A 443 -9.31 25.78 2.65
C ILE A 443 -8.12 26.21 1.80
N PRO A 444 -8.07 27.45 1.27
CA PRO A 444 -6.89 27.95 0.60
C PRO A 444 -5.75 28.13 1.62
N VAL A 445 -4.60 27.57 1.31
CA VAL A 445 -3.40 27.65 2.16
C VAL A 445 -2.21 28.10 1.31
N LEU A 446 -1.20 28.70 1.95
CA LEU A 446 0.06 28.92 1.26
C LEU A 446 0.74 27.57 1.00
N PRO A 447 1.47 27.44 -0.12
CA PRO A 447 2.22 26.24 -0.40
C PRO A 447 3.10 25.86 0.78
N TYR A 448 3.26 24.56 1.00
CA TYR A 448 4.20 24.03 1.98
C TYR A 448 5.60 24.56 1.76
N LEU A 449 6.34 24.57 2.84
CA LEU A 449 7.79 24.57 2.76
C LEU A 449 8.27 23.22 2.18
N SER A 450 9.35 23.24 1.41
CA SER A 450 10.04 22.04 0.97
C SER A 450 10.54 21.26 2.18
N GLU A 451 10.57 19.95 2.06
CA GLU A 451 11.17 19.10 3.09
C GLU A 451 12.66 19.47 3.20
N PRO A 452 13.17 19.71 4.40
CA PRO A 452 14.60 19.95 4.56
C PRO A 452 15.37 18.63 4.38
N SER A 453 16.59 18.72 3.91
CA SER A 453 17.53 17.60 3.84
C SER A 453 18.45 17.58 5.05
N VAL A 454 19.08 16.46 5.31
CA VAL A 454 20.09 16.30 6.36
C VAL A 454 21.36 15.70 5.77
N GLU A 455 22.48 16.22 6.19
CA GLU A 455 23.80 15.65 5.97
C GLU A 455 24.31 15.15 7.33
N ILE A 456 24.72 13.88 7.38
CA ILE A 456 25.21 13.22 8.59
C ILE A 456 26.63 12.75 8.30
N VAL A 457 27.56 13.25 9.06
CA VAL A 457 28.95 12.81 9.01
C VAL A 457 29.22 11.97 10.26
N LEU A 458 29.48 10.68 10.07
CA LEU A 458 29.71 9.72 11.14
C LEU A 458 31.18 9.69 11.54
N ASP A 459 31.41 9.61 12.82
CA ASP A 459 32.71 9.39 13.44
C ASP A 459 32.63 8.24 14.46
N SER A 460 33.76 7.75 14.94
CA SER A 460 33.85 6.60 15.85
C SER A 460 33.11 6.77 17.18
N SER A 461 32.71 7.97 17.55
CA SER A 461 32.06 8.25 18.84
C SER A 461 30.93 9.28 18.77
N TYR A 462 30.62 9.79 17.58
CA TYR A 462 29.58 10.79 17.37
C TYR A 462 29.15 10.86 15.90
N ALA A 463 28.03 11.53 15.67
CA ALA A 463 27.59 11.95 14.36
C ALA A 463 27.41 13.47 14.34
N ASP A 464 28.04 14.15 13.37
CA ASP A 464 27.79 15.57 13.10
C ASP A 464 26.61 15.71 12.15
N VAL A 465 25.63 16.48 12.56
CA VAL A 465 24.34 16.62 11.86
C VAL A 465 24.20 18.04 11.33
N THR A 466 23.97 18.17 10.02
CA THR A 466 23.68 19.44 9.35
C THR A 466 22.32 19.36 8.65
N ILE A 467 21.34 20.19 9.03
CA ILE A 467 20.03 20.25 8.39
C ILE A 467 19.97 21.45 7.45
N VAL A 468 19.55 21.22 6.20
CA VAL A 468 19.50 22.23 5.13
C VAL A 468 18.07 22.37 4.59
N SER A 469 17.65 23.60 4.30
CA SER A 469 16.38 23.87 3.64
C SER A 469 16.58 24.74 2.40
N GLU A 470 15.93 24.37 1.30
CA GLU A 470 15.89 25.18 0.09
C GLU A 470 15.03 26.44 0.25
N ASP A 471 14.07 26.42 1.17
CA ASP A 471 13.18 27.55 1.46
C ASP A 471 13.93 28.63 2.25
N ARG A 472 14.35 29.67 1.56
CA ARG A 472 15.00 30.82 2.20
C ARG A 472 14.13 31.41 3.31
N PHE A 473 14.77 31.73 4.45
CA PHE A 473 14.11 32.29 5.65
C PHE A 473 13.11 31.35 6.35
N SER A 474 13.13 30.05 6.07
CA SER A 474 12.47 29.08 6.94
C SER A 474 13.23 28.92 8.26
N LYS A 475 12.52 28.62 9.32
CA LYS A 475 13.11 28.15 10.57
C LYS A 475 13.12 26.62 10.50
N LEU A 476 14.24 26.04 10.84
CA LEU A 476 14.38 24.60 10.98
C LEU A 476 14.16 24.21 12.43
N GLU A 477 13.43 23.14 12.64
CA GLU A 477 13.14 22.58 13.96
C GLU A 477 13.48 21.08 13.92
N TYR A 478 14.06 20.56 15.00
CA TYR A 478 14.36 19.14 15.12
C TYR A 478 14.01 18.59 16.49
N ALA A 479 13.86 17.29 16.57
CA ALA A 479 13.75 16.53 17.80
C ALA A 479 14.52 15.22 17.63
N PHE A 480 15.26 14.82 18.63
CA PHE A 480 16.09 13.63 18.63
C PHE A 480 15.74 12.76 19.85
N GLY A 481 15.69 11.44 19.68
CA GLY A 481 15.40 10.50 20.78
C GLY A 481 15.38 9.05 20.32
N ASN A 482 15.38 8.12 21.28
CA ASN A 482 15.50 6.68 21.02
C ASN A 482 14.20 6.00 20.57
N ASN A 483 13.07 6.66 20.65
CA ASN A 483 11.81 6.20 20.06
C ASN A 483 10.90 7.38 19.69
N THR A 484 9.96 7.14 18.75
CA THR A 484 9.02 8.13 18.24
C THR A 484 8.07 8.69 19.30
N ASP A 485 7.76 7.94 20.36
CA ASP A 485 6.85 8.36 21.44
C ASP A 485 7.46 9.41 22.39
N GLN A 486 8.77 9.46 22.48
CA GLN A 486 9.49 10.44 23.32
C GLN A 486 9.64 11.80 22.64
N ILE A 487 9.42 11.88 21.31
CA ILE A 487 9.65 13.08 20.52
C ILE A 487 8.41 13.99 20.56
N LYS A 488 8.14 14.58 21.72
CA LYS A 488 6.99 15.51 21.89
C LYS A 488 7.34 16.99 21.74
N LYS A 489 8.63 17.35 21.69
CA LYS A 489 9.05 18.75 21.66
C LYS A 489 10.16 18.98 20.65
N TYR A 490 9.85 19.78 19.63
CA TYR A 490 10.85 20.25 18.67
C TYR A 490 11.70 21.37 19.27
N THR A 491 12.98 21.31 19.00
CA THR A 491 13.98 22.33 19.32
C THR A 491 14.33 23.10 18.04
N ARG A 492 14.54 24.39 18.14
CA ARG A 492 15.00 25.17 17.00
C ARG A 492 16.41 24.74 16.60
N TYR A 493 16.61 24.57 15.30
CA TYR A 493 17.92 24.32 14.72
C TYR A 493 18.60 25.67 14.47
N ASP A 494 19.71 25.91 15.16
CA ASP A 494 20.49 27.16 15.06
C ASP A 494 21.85 26.94 14.36
N GLY A 495 22.14 25.73 13.88
CA GLY A 495 23.36 25.32 13.17
C GLY A 495 23.74 23.87 13.44
N PRO A 496 24.81 23.36 12.80
CA PRO A 496 25.25 21.98 12.96
C PRO A 496 25.44 21.59 14.43
N PHE A 497 25.02 20.37 14.75
CA PHE A 497 25.14 19.86 16.12
C PHE A 497 25.65 18.41 16.11
N ARG A 498 26.15 17.97 17.25
CA ARG A 498 26.74 16.65 17.43
C ARG A 498 25.84 15.75 18.27
N VAL A 499 25.76 14.50 17.88
CA VAL A 499 25.02 13.44 18.56
C VAL A 499 26.00 12.36 18.99
N HIS A 500 25.91 11.88 20.22
CA HIS A 500 26.79 10.87 20.80
C HIS A 500 26.13 9.52 21.08
N GLU A 501 24.86 9.41 20.83
CA GLU A 501 24.06 8.19 21.03
C GLU A 501 23.25 7.89 19.78
N PRO A 502 23.02 6.61 19.43
CA PRO A 502 22.12 6.25 18.33
C PRO A 502 20.69 6.66 18.65
N GLY A 503 19.91 6.98 17.61
CA GLY A 503 18.53 7.40 17.79
C GLY A 503 17.86 7.83 16.49
N ILE A 504 16.64 8.37 16.59
CA ILE A 504 15.89 8.88 15.45
C ILE A 504 15.89 10.41 15.50
N LEU A 505 16.38 11.02 14.41
CA LEU A 505 16.30 12.45 14.18
C LEU A 505 15.05 12.77 13.37
N ASN A 506 14.15 13.56 13.96
CA ASN A 506 13.01 14.14 13.27
C ASN A 506 13.24 15.62 13.06
N PHE A 507 13.05 16.11 11.84
CA PHE A 507 13.25 17.53 11.54
C PHE A 507 12.24 18.03 10.49
N ARG A 508 11.98 19.33 10.53
CA ARG A 508 11.04 20.00 9.64
C ARG A 508 11.39 21.47 9.44
N ALA A 509 10.88 22.06 8.37
CA ALA A 509 10.93 23.49 8.12
C ALA A 509 9.62 24.16 8.55
N THR A 510 9.72 25.32 9.20
CA THR A 510 8.56 26.15 9.59
C THR A 510 8.75 27.60 9.14
N LYS A 511 7.66 28.29 8.82
CA LYS A 511 7.66 29.71 8.47
C LYS A 511 6.31 30.32 8.79
N GLN A 512 6.33 31.56 9.26
CA GLN A 512 5.10 32.28 9.55
C GLN A 512 4.20 32.33 8.30
N GLU A 513 2.89 32.09 8.46
CA GLU A 513 1.86 32.09 7.42
C GLU A 513 2.00 30.98 6.35
N ARG A 514 2.91 30.03 6.54
CA ARG A 514 2.98 28.82 5.70
C ARG A 514 2.72 27.57 6.51
N LEU A 515 2.22 26.53 5.84
CA LEU A 515 2.18 25.22 6.46
C LEU A 515 3.62 24.71 6.62
N PRO A 516 3.95 24.03 7.74
CA PRO A 516 5.26 23.44 7.91
C PRO A 516 5.52 22.39 6.82
N SER A 517 6.78 22.08 6.57
CA SER A 517 7.11 20.90 5.76
C SER A 517 6.59 19.63 6.44
N ARG A 518 6.58 18.50 5.73
CA ARG A 518 6.50 17.21 6.42
C ARG A 518 7.68 17.10 7.37
N THR A 519 7.49 16.31 8.41
CA THR A 519 8.61 15.86 9.24
C THR A 519 9.40 14.82 8.46
N VAL A 520 10.67 15.00 8.38
CA VAL A 520 11.62 14.00 7.87
C VAL A 520 12.18 13.26 9.07
N SER A 521 12.20 11.93 9.03
CA SER A 521 12.73 11.07 10.09
C SER A 521 13.91 10.27 9.55
N VAL A 522 15.04 10.36 10.19
CA VAL A 522 16.26 9.66 9.79
C VAL A 522 16.87 8.97 11.00
N PRO A 523 17.17 7.66 10.93
CA PRO A 523 17.94 6.99 11.96
C PRO A 523 19.37 7.53 11.96
N ILE A 524 19.91 7.76 13.13
CA ILE A 524 21.35 8.08 13.34
C ILE A 524 21.95 6.91 14.09
N GLU A 525 22.95 6.31 13.48
CA GLU A 525 23.78 5.29 14.09
C GLU A 525 25.13 5.91 14.46
N ILE A 526 25.69 5.48 15.57
CA ILE A 526 27.04 5.88 15.99
C ILE A 526 27.94 4.68 15.78
N LEU A 527 29.04 4.90 15.08
CA LEU A 527 30.04 3.86 14.85
C LEU A 527 30.74 3.50 16.16
N ASN A 528 30.84 2.21 16.44
CA ASN A 528 31.61 1.69 17.58
C ASN A 528 32.08 0.28 17.26
N ASP A 529 32.89 -0.32 18.16
CA ASP A 529 33.43 -1.68 17.98
C ASP A 529 32.37 -2.79 17.85
N GLN A 530 31.10 -2.48 18.07
CA GLN A 530 30.01 -3.44 18.01
C GLN A 530 29.14 -3.30 16.76
N ASN A 531 29.15 -2.16 16.05
CA ASN A 531 28.30 -1.87 14.91
C ASN A 531 29.02 -1.27 13.69
N GLY A 532 30.33 -1.39 13.60
CA GLY A 532 31.13 -0.92 12.47
C GLY A 532 32.12 -1.95 11.97
N LEU A 533 32.62 -1.75 10.76
CA LEU A 533 33.73 -2.49 10.18
C LEU A 533 35.04 -1.74 10.46
N PHE A 534 36.03 -2.44 10.94
CA PHE A 534 37.37 -1.88 11.10
C PHE A 534 38.03 -1.83 9.72
N LYS A 535 38.26 -0.63 9.20
CA LYS A 535 38.85 -0.37 7.89
C LYS A 535 40.33 0.00 8.05
N LYS A 536 41.19 -0.70 7.34
CA LYS A 536 42.62 -0.36 7.19
C LYS A 536 42.89 -0.03 5.74
N THR A 537 43.57 1.08 5.50
CA THR A 537 44.01 1.52 4.18
C THR A 537 45.51 1.38 4.06
N TYR A 538 45.95 0.68 3.02
CA TYR A 538 47.36 0.47 2.72
C TYR A 538 47.73 1.18 1.42
N SER A 539 48.95 1.66 1.32
CA SER A 539 49.53 2.24 0.11
C SER A 539 50.58 1.28 -0.45
N GLY A 540 50.55 1.02 -1.76
CA GLY A 540 51.52 0.15 -2.45
C GLY A 540 50.96 -0.41 -3.76
N GLU A 541 51.80 -1.18 -4.44
CA GLU A 541 51.46 -2.00 -5.60
C GLU A 541 51.67 -3.46 -5.23
N TRP A 542 50.68 -4.32 -5.45
CA TRP A 542 50.70 -5.72 -5.04
C TRP A 542 50.20 -6.63 -6.17
N GLU A 543 50.70 -7.85 -6.23
CA GLU A 543 50.24 -8.85 -7.20
C GLU A 543 48.98 -9.57 -6.71
N ASN A 544 48.68 -9.52 -5.40
CA ASN A 544 47.48 -10.13 -4.81
C ASN A 544 47.10 -9.50 -3.48
N CYS A 545 45.89 -9.77 -3.00
CA CYS A 545 45.35 -9.19 -1.77
C CYS A 545 46.09 -9.62 -0.50
N ASP A 546 46.78 -10.76 -0.48
CA ASP A 546 47.53 -11.23 0.69
C ASP A 546 48.80 -10.41 0.91
N GLU A 547 49.39 -9.86 -0.16
CA GLU A 547 50.56 -8.98 -0.08
C GLU A 547 50.19 -7.58 0.37
N MET A 548 48.96 -7.13 0.14
CA MET A 548 48.49 -5.80 0.52
C MET A 548 48.65 -5.51 2.01
N ILE A 549 48.34 -6.48 2.86
CA ILE A 549 48.45 -6.32 4.33
C ILE A 549 49.88 -6.20 4.83
N MET A 550 50.88 -6.48 3.98
CA MET A 550 52.30 -6.28 4.25
C MET A 550 52.78 -4.91 3.79
N GLY A 551 51.92 -4.12 3.11
CA GLY A 551 52.22 -2.79 2.64
C GLY A 551 52.27 -1.72 3.74
N GLU A 552 52.50 -0.49 3.34
CA GLU A 552 52.50 0.65 4.27
C GLU A 552 51.07 0.98 4.73
N LEU A 553 50.80 0.82 6.02
CA LEU A 553 49.54 1.23 6.62
C LEU A 553 49.44 2.75 6.66
N VAL A 554 48.44 3.31 5.97
CA VAL A 554 48.28 4.77 5.83
C VAL A 554 47.18 5.28 6.76
N GLU A 555 46.15 4.49 7.01
CA GLU A 555 44.99 4.92 7.79
C GLU A 555 44.26 3.73 8.43
N GLU A 556 43.78 3.95 9.66
CA GLU A 556 42.83 3.08 10.34
C GLU A 556 41.58 3.87 10.69
N SER A 557 40.40 3.34 10.37
CA SER A 557 39.09 3.98 10.63
C SER A 557 38.00 2.94 10.84
N THR A 558 36.85 3.37 11.29
CA THR A 558 35.65 2.54 11.35
C THR A 558 34.69 2.98 10.23
N SER A 559 34.10 2.00 9.52
CA SER A 559 33.16 2.24 8.43
C SER A 559 31.85 1.45 8.67
N ILE A 560 30.71 1.97 8.21
CA ILE A 560 29.43 1.29 8.28
C ILE A 560 29.19 0.37 7.07
N ASP A 561 29.98 0.53 6.03
CA ASP A 561 29.89 -0.23 4.79
C ASP A 561 31.28 -0.53 4.18
N PHE A 562 31.29 -1.15 3.02
CA PHE A 562 32.50 -1.46 2.26
C PHE A 562 32.86 -0.36 1.26
N SER A 563 32.44 0.90 1.48
CA SER A 563 32.69 2.01 0.56
C SER A 563 34.19 2.28 0.40
N ILE A 564 34.58 2.51 -0.85
CA ILE A 564 35.94 2.89 -1.23
C ILE A 564 35.95 4.38 -1.50
N ASP A 565 36.87 5.12 -0.85
CA ASP A 565 36.99 6.56 -1.03
C ASP A 565 37.42 6.91 -2.46
N GLU A 566 36.59 7.66 -3.18
CA GLU A 566 36.88 8.11 -4.57
C GLU A 566 38.08 9.03 -4.72
N PHE A 567 38.66 9.53 -3.61
CA PHE A 567 39.74 10.50 -3.63
C PHE A 567 41.13 9.91 -3.87
N ARG A 568 41.33 8.61 -3.74
CA ARG A 568 42.60 7.92 -3.99
C ARG A 568 42.54 7.20 -5.32
N LYS A 569 43.22 7.74 -6.32
CA LYS A 569 43.06 7.26 -7.71
C LYS A 569 43.91 6.06 -8.09
N ASN A 570 45.02 5.76 -7.40
CA ASN A 570 45.91 4.64 -7.76
C ASN A 570 46.71 4.14 -6.56
N ASN A 571 47.11 2.88 -6.58
CA ASN A 571 48.10 2.24 -5.69
C ASN A 571 47.73 2.26 -4.19
N PHE A 572 46.49 1.88 -3.89
CA PHE A 572 46.02 1.67 -2.53
C PHE A 572 45.08 0.43 -2.45
N GLY A 573 44.95 -0.10 -1.24
CA GLY A 573 44.01 -1.17 -0.95
C GLY A 573 43.36 -1.01 0.42
N HIS A 574 42.19 -1.53 0.59
CA HIS A 574 41.44 -1.53 1.85
C HIS A 574 41.29 -2.95 2.39
N SER A 575 41.51 -3.10 3.68
CA SER A 575 41.08 -4.29 4.44
C SER A 575 39.94 -3.91 5.37
N PHE A 576 38.83 -4.60 5.28
CA PHE A 576 37.70 -4.46 6.19
C PHE A 576 37.62 -5.69 7.07
N SER A 577 37.50 -5.50 8.37
CA SER A 577 37.29 -6.59 9.33
C SER A 577 36.21 -6.22 10.32
N GLY A 578 35.38 -7.19 10.70
CA GLY A 578 34.29 -6.99 11.63
C GLY A 578 33.55 -8.27 11.93
N TYR A 579 32.45 -8.16 12.66
CA TYR A 579 31.57 -9.27 12.99
C TYR A 579 30.20 -9.04 12.34
N LEU A 580 29.69 -10.07 11.70
CA LEU A 580 28.32 -10.09 11.21
C LEU A 580 27.44 -10.78 12.25
N GLN A 581 26.46 -10.06 12.76
CA GLN A 581 25.44 -10.67 13.59
C GLN A 581 24.50 -11.47 12.73
N ILE A 582 24.40 -12.76 13.00
CA ILE A 582 23.52 -13.70 12.31
C ILE A 582 22.32 -14.00 13.20
N ASP A 583 21.16 -13.52 12.82
CA ASP A 583 19.92 -13.68 13.61
C ASP A 583 19.22 -15.02 13.40
N LYS A 584 19.58 -15.75 12.34
CA LYS A 584 19.00 -17.08 12.03
C LYS A 584 20.06 -18.03 11.53
N ASP A 585 20.01 -19.28 11.95
CA ASP A 585 20.85 -20.34 11.39
C ASP A 585 20.51 -20.54 9.90
N GLY A 586 21.55 -20.60 9.05
CA GLY A 586 21.37 -20.77 7.61
C GLY A 586 22.68 -20.75 6.83
N THR A 587 22.58 -20.88 5.52
CA THR A 587 23.70 -20.69 4.59
C THR A 587 23.67 -19.25 4.09
N TYR A 588 24.77 -18.54 4.21
CA TYR A 588 24.94 -17.16 3.75
C TYR A 588 25.97 -17.13 2.63
N GLU A 589 25.65 -16.42 1.55
CA GLU A 589 26.55 -16.22 0.41
C GLU A 589 27.06 -14.77 0.44
N PHE A 590 28.37 -14.60 0.37
CA PHE A 590 29.02 -13.31 0.26
C PHE A 590 29.61 -13.18 -1.13
N GLN A 591 29.33 -12.06 -1.79
CA GLN A 591 29.86 -11.75 -3.11
C GLN A 591 30.74 -10.50 -3.02
N THR A 592 31.90 -10.54 -3.63
CA THR A 592 32.80 -9.41 -3.81
C THR A 592 33.02 -9.18 -5.30
N SER A 593 33.10 -7.91 -5.71
CA SER A 593 33.42 -7.51 -7.07
C SER A 593 34.35 -6.32 -7.05
N SER A 594 35.43 -6.38 -7.80
CA SER A 594 36.36 -5.29 -8.00
C SER A 594 36.98 -5.38 -9.39
N ASP A 595 37.56 -4.29 -9.88
CA ASP A 595 38.25 -4.23 -11.16
C ASP A 595 39.70 -4.78 -11.08
N ASP A 596 40.36 -4.70 -9.91
CA ASP A 596 41.75 -5.14 -9.73
C ASP A 596 41.89 -6.42 -8.90
N GLY A 597 41.06 -6.62 -7.90
CA GLY A 597 41.06 -7.83 -7.07
C GLY A 597 40.32 -7.65 -5.74
N SER A 598 39.60 -8.70 -5.33
CA SER A 598 38.94 -8.78 -4.03
C SER A 598 39.05 -10.18 -3.45
N ARG A 599 39.02 -10.31 -2.10
CA ARG A 599 39.06 -11.60 -1.40
C ARG A 599 38.09 -11.64 -0.24
#